data_70acf675f91f6d71594cb35f6e9611f9
#
_entry.id   70acf675f91f6d71594cb35f6e9611f9
#
_cell.length_a   1.000
_cell.length_b   1.000
_cell.length_c   1.000
_cell.angle_alpha   90.00
_cell.angle_beta   90.00
_cell.angle_gamma   90.00
#
_symmetry.space_group_name_H-M   'P 1'
#
loop_
_entity.id
_entity.type
_entity.pdbx_description
1 polymer ?
#
loop_
_entity_poly.entity_id
_entity_poly.type
_entity_poly.pdbx_seq_one_letter_code
_entity_poly.pdbx_strand_id
1 'polypeptide(L)'
;MGCDHVVSRRHRAWSGRDPAAFGPLCAPEVHYEDPLTDLPLLGAAALGEHAQRLWEGFPDVRLEGTGARLSDGHYVAAPCRVLGTHRRPFAGVPATGRAITAHGVFYCQVEHGRMLRVRGFFDVYGAAVQLGVLPGRRSLGERALLLVRGFGLRARG
;
A
#
# COMPACT_ATOMS: atom_id res chain seq x y z
N MET A 1 -10.63 -0.81 24.38
CA MET A 1 -10.80 -1.35 23.00
C MET A 1 -9.41 -1.67 22.50
N GLY A 2 -9.10 -2.95 22.25
CA GLY A 2 -7.73 -3.39 21.95
C GLY A 2 -7.28 -2.95 20.55
N CYS A 3 -5.95 -2.86 20.35
CA CYS A 3 -5.29 -2.49 19.08
C CYS A 3 -5.79 -3.33 17.88
N ASP A 4 -6.11 -4.59 18.08
CA ASP A 4 -6.64 -5.49 17.05
C ASP A 4 -7.96 -5.03 16.45
N HIS A 5 -8.84 -4.44 17.28
CA HIS A 5 -10.12 -3.93 16.82
C HIS A 5 -9.94 -2.72 15.88
N VAL A 6 -9.02 -1.83 16.19
CA VAL A 6 -8.69 -0.65 15.34
C VAL A 6 -8.17 -1.11 13.99
N VAL A 7 -7.26 -2.09 13.96
CA VAL A 7 -6.70 -2.63 12.72
C VAL A 7 -7.77 -3.34 11.87
N SER A 8 -8.69 -4.09 12.48
CA SER A 8 -9.79 -4.73 11.76
C SER A 8 -10.74 -3.71 11.13
N ARG A 9 -11.06 -2.64 11.85
CA ARG A 9 -11.88 -1.54 11.32
C ARG A 9 -11.19 -0.82 10.18
N ARG A 10 -9.87 -0.65 10.26
CA ARG A 10 -9.08 -0.05 9.19
C ARG A 10 -9.10 -0.89 7.91
N HIS A 11 -8.95 -2.22 7.99
CA HIS A 11 -9.06 -3.09 6.81
C HIS A 11 -10.43 -2.93 6.13
N ARG A 12 -11.49 -2.79 6.92
CA ARG A 12 -12.83 -2.51 6.40
C ARG A 12 -12.95 -1.13 5.76
N ALA A 13 -12.34 -0.10 6.36
CA ALA A 13 -12.32 1.24 5.80
C ALA A 13 -11.64 1.27 4.42
N TRP A 14 -10.47 0.62 4.29
CA TRP A 14 -9.78 0.50 3.01
C TRP A 14 -10.58 -0.25 1.93
N SER A 15 -11.42 -1.21 2.32
CA SER A 15 -12.27 -1.96 1.39
C SER A 15 -13.66 -1.34 1.17
N GLY A 16 -14.07 -0.41 2.03
CA GLY A 16 -15.43 0.13 2.08
C GLY A 16 -15.72 1.28 1.13
N ARG A 17 -14.69 1.90 0.52
CA ARG A 17 -14.81 3.04 -0.41
C ARG A 17 -15.49 4.28 0.17
N ASP A 18 -15.39 4.48 1.47
CA ASP A 18 -15.84 5.68 2.16
C ASP A 18 -14.65 6.41 2.77
N PRO A 19 -14.19 7.53 2.20
CA PRO A 19 -13.06 8.28 2.74
C PRO A 19 -13.33 8.82 4.15
N ALA A 20 -14.58 9.05 4.54
CA ALA A 20 -14.94 9.49 5.87
C ALA A 20 -14.77 8.40 6.95
N ALA A 21 -14.72 7.12 6.55
CA ALA A 21 -14.55 6.00 7.47
C ALA A 21 -13.22 6.01 8.25
N PHE A 22 -12.21 6.76 7.79
CA PHE A 22 -10.94 6.93 8.50
C PHE A 22 -11.03 7.88 9.69
N GLY A 23 -11.92 8.87 9.68
CA GLY A 23 -12.06 9.86 10.74
C GLY A 23 -12.17 9.26 12.15
N PRO A 24 -13.13 8.36 12.42
CA PRO A 24 -13.28 7.72 13.73
C PRO A 24 -12.12 6.81 14.14
N LEU A 25 -11.25 6.41 13.21
CA LEU A 25 -10.15 5.47 13.44
C LEU A 25 -8.83 6.17 13.75
N CYS A 26 -8.71 7.44 13.38
CA CYS A 26 -7.49 8.20 13.45
C CYS A 26 -7.51 9.22 14.59
N ALA A 27 -6.36 9.47 15.20
CA ALA A 27 -6.16 10.67 16.00
C ALA A 27 -6.20 11.91 15.07
N PRO A 28 -6.58 13.09 15.58
CA PRO A 28 -6.62 14.31 14.75
C PRO A 28 -5.31 14.60 14.01
N GLU A 29 -4.17 14.31 14.66
CA GLU A 29 -2.82 14.52 14.17
C GLU A 29 -2.21 13.25 13.54
N VAL A 30 -3.00 12.33 13.04
CA VAL A 30 -2.49 11.08 12.46
C VAL A 30 -1.49 11.34 11.32
N HIS A 31 -0.38 10.61 11.35
CA HIS A 31 0.61 10.55 10.28
C HIS A 31 0.48 9.22 9.54
N TYR A 32 0.36 9.29 8.22
CA TYR A 32 0.32 8.11 7.37
C TYR A 32 1.40 8.16 6.29
N GLU A 33 2.07 7.05 6.09
CA GLU A 33 3.06 6.86 5.03
C GLU A 33 2.90 5.48 4.39
N ASP A 34 3.08 5.41 3.07
CA ASP A 34 3.25 4.17 2.33
C ASP A 34 4.15 4.41 1.10
N PRO A 35 4.52 3.38 0.31
CA PRO A 35 5.38 3.57 -0.85
C PRO A 35 4.81 4.44 -1.98
N LEU A 36 3.56 4.87 -1.90
CA LEU A 36 2.89 5.73 -2.88
C LEU A 36 2.77 7.18 -2.39
N THR A 37 3.27 7.49 -1.19
CA THR A 37 3.28 8.84 -0.63
C THR A 37 4.68 9.45 -0.74
N ASP A 38 4.79 10.64 -1.32
CA ASP A 38 6.07 11.38 -1.40
C ASP A 38 6.46 11.97 -0.03
N LEU A 39 5.47 12.39 0.73
CA LEU A 39 5.61 12.94 2.10
C LEU A 39 4.53 12.31 2.99
N PRO A 40 4.76 12.30 4.33
CA PRO A 40 3.73 11.86 5.26
C PRO A 40 2.43 12.63 5.09
N LEU A 41 1.31 11.92 5.00
CA LEU A 41 -0.02 12.51 5.01
C LEU A 41 -0.41 12.85 6.44
N LEU A 42 -0.97 14.03 6.65
CA LEU A 42 -1.40 14.52 7.95
C LEU A 42 -2.93 14.60 8.02
N GLY A 43 -3.48 13.95 9.04
CA GLY A 43 -4.92 13.94 9.28
C GLY A 43 -5.70 12.89 8.47
N ALA A 44 -6.86 12.52 8.99
CA ALA A 44 -7.72 11.48 8.41
C ALA A 44 -8.28 11.85 7.04
N ALA A 45 -8.49 13.14 6.76
CA ALA A 45 -8.99 13.62 5.47
C ALA A 45 -7.97 13.33 4.35
N ALA A 46 -6.70 13.67 4.56
CA ALA A 46 -5.63 13.39 3.58
C ALA A 46 -5.47 11.88 3.32
N LEU A 47 -5.61 11.06 4.37
CA LEU A 47 -5.63 9.61 4.22
C LEU A 47 -6.84 9.13 3.40
N GLY A 48 -8.02 9.70 3.63
CA GLY A 48 -9.24 9.41 2.87
C GLY A 48 -9.09 9.73 1.38
N GLU A 49 -8.52 10.89 1.05
CA GLU A 49 -8.22 11.30 -0.33
C GLU A 49 -7.19 10.37 -0.99
N HIS A 50 -6.18 9.92 -0.25
CA HIS A 50 -5.20 8.95 -0.72
C HIS A 50 -5.85 7.60 -1.04
N ALA A 51 -6.72 7.10 -0.16
CA ALA A 51 -7.49 5.89 -0.38
C ALA A 51 -8.42 6.02 -1.60
N GLN A 52 -9.06 7.18 -1.78
CA GLN A 52 -9.95 7.45 -2.91
C GLN A 52 -9.19 7.33 -4.24
N ARG A 53 -7.98 7.89 -4.35
CA ARG A 53 -7.15 7.73 -5.56
C ARG A 53 -6.88 6.25 -5.89
N LEU A 54 -6.63 5.42 -4.88
CA LEU A 54 -6.44 3.98 -5.07
C LEU A 54 -7.74 3.31 -5.56
N TRP A 55 -8.89 3.67 -4.99
CA TRP A 55 -10.21 3.14 -5.40
C TRP A 55 -10.58 3.55 -6.81
N GLU A 56 -10.20 4.75 -7.24
CA GLU A 56 -10.40 5.21 -8.62
C GLU A 56 -9.63 4.34 -9.62
N GLY A 57 -8.36 4.05 -9.35
CA GLY A 57 -7.53 3.19 -10.20
C GLY A 57 -7.93 1.72 -10.16
N PHE A 58 -8.33 1.25 -8.98
CA PHE A 58 -8.67 -0.15 -8.68
C PHE A 58 -10.07 -0.24 -8.04
N PRO A 59 -11.16 -0.20 -8.81
CA PRO A 59 -12.52 -0.12 -8.26
C PRO A 59 -12.93 -1.34 -7.40
N ASP A 60 -12.28 -2.48 -7.59
CA ASP A 60 -12.51 -3.73 -6.85
C ASP A 60 -11.45 -3.97 -5.76
N VAL A 61 -10.62 -2.97 -5.45
CA VAL A 61 -9.54 -3.14 -4.47
C VAL A 61 -10.09 -3.53 -3.09
N ARG A 62 -9.40 -4.48 -2.47
CA ARG A 62 -9.66 -4.91 -1.10
C ARG A 62 -8.38 -5.23 -0.37
N LEU A 63 -8.43 -5.08 0.93
CA LEU A 63 -7.34 -5.36 1.86
C LEU A 63 -7.70 -6.56 2.71
N GLU A 64 -6.85 -7.58 2.69
CA GLU A 64 -7.04 -8.82 3.44
C GLU A 64 -5.86 -9.06 4.39
N GLY A 65 -6.15 -9.47 5.63
CA GLY A 65 -5.12 -9.95 6.56
C GLY A 65 -4.56 -11.29 6.11
N THR A 66 -3.23 -11.48 6.22
CA THR A 66 -2.56 -12.70 5.76
C THR A 66 -1.89 -13.50 6.87
N GLY A 67 -1.91 -13.02 8.11
CA GLY A 67 -1.26 -13.69 9.23
C GLY A 67 -1.65 -13.11 10.58
N ALA A 68 -1.06 -13.66 11.63
CA ALA A 68 -1.23 -13.17 12.98
C ALA A 68 -0.70 -11.73 13.10
N ARG A 69 -1.40 -10.92 13.86
CA ARG A 69 -0.96 -9.59 14.23
C ARG A 69 -0.08 -9.66 15.45
N LEU A 70 0.98 -8.86 15.46
CA LEU A 70 1.88 -8.71 16.60
C LEU A 70 1.62 -7.37 17.26
N SER A 71 1.35 -7.36 18.56
CA SER A 71 1.05 -6.13 19.30
C SER A 71 1.68 -6.18 20.69
N ASP A 72 2.20 -5.04 21.14
CA ASP A 72 2.64 -4.80 22.52
C ASP A 72 1.66 -3.95 23.32
N GLY A 73 0.50 -3.65 22.76
CA GLY A 73 -0.53 -2.78 23.36
C GLY A 73 -0.48 -1.33 22.88
N HIS A 74 0.64 -0.88 22.32
CA HIS A 74 0.81 0.46 21.73
C HIS A 74 1.07 0.41 20.23
N TYR A 75 1.80 -0.60 19.78
CA TYR A 75 2.14 -0.81 18.38
C TYR A 75 1.52 -2.11 17.87
N VAL A 76 1.15 -2.11 16.59
CA VAL A 76 0.62 -3.29 15.90
C VAL A 76 1.32 -3.44 14.57
N ALA A 77 1.90 -4.62 14.32
CA ALA A 77 2.30 -5.07 13.00
C ALA A 77 1.22 -6.01 12.45
N ALA A 78 0.63 -5.65 11.32
CA ALA A 78 -0.48 -6.38 10.71
C ALA A 78 -0.14 -6.81 9.28
N PRO A 79 0.30 -8.07 9.08
CA PRO A 79 0.51 -8.62 7.75
C PRO A 79 -0.78 -8.62 6.93
N CYS A 80 -0.66 -8.22 5.67
CA CYS A 80 -1.83 -8.10 4.80
C CYS A 80 -1.44 -8.24 3.33
N ARG A 81 -2.44 -8.26 2.46
CA ARG A 81 -2.29 -8.13 1.02
C ARG A 81 -3.36 -7.21 0.47
N VAL A 82 -2.99 -6.45 -0.54
CA VAL A 82 -3.89 -5.66 -1.37
C VAL A 82 -4.15 -6.42 -2.65
N LEU A 83 -5.41 -6.61 -2.99
CA LEU A 83 -5.85 -7.22 -4.25
C LEU A 83 -6.72 -6.23 -5.00
N GLY A 84 -6.61 -6.21 -6.32
CA GLY A 84 -7.47 -5.37 -7.16
C GLY A 84 -7.12 -5.50 -8.62
N THR A 85 -7.98 -4.96 -9.49
CA THR A 85 -7.80 -4.93 -10.93
C THR A 85 -7.61 -3.49 -11.39
N HIS A 86 -6.52 -3.23 -12.10
CA HIS A 86 -6.17 -1.89 -12.61
C HIS A 86 -7.08 -1.50 -13.78
N ARG A 87 -8.19 -0.85 -13.47
CA ARG A 87 -9.25 -0.50 -14.43
C ARG A 87 -9.17 0.92 -14.97
N ARG A 88 -8.49 1.84 -14.27
CA ARG A 88 -8.34 3.24 -14.66
C ARG A 88 -6.91 3.71 -14.44
N PRO A 89 -6.48 4.83 -15.04
CA PRO A 89 -5.14 5.36 -14.83
C PRO A 89 -4.84 5.57 -13.34
N PHE A 90 -3.65 5.16 -12.91
CA PHE A 90 -3.18 5.30 -11.53
C PHE A 90 -1.67 5.52 -11.49
N ALA A 91 -1.21 6.47 -10.68
CA ALA A 91 0.21 6.81 -10.51
C ALA A 91 0.97 7.00 -11.85
N GLY A 92 0.35 7.64 -12.83
CA GLY A 92 0.93 7.87 -14.15
C GLY A 92 0.89 6.67 -15.10
N VAL A 93 0.35 5.53 -14.67
CA VAL A 93 0.21 4.32 -15.49
C VAL A 93 -1.19 4.25 -16.09
N PRO A 94 -1.34 4.14 -17.42
CA PRO A 94 -2.63 3.89 -18.07
C PRO A 94 -3.24 2.56 -17.62
N ALA A 95 -4.57 2.44 -17.66
CA ALA A 95 -5.29 1.23 -17.29
C ALA A 95 -4.75 0.00 -18.04
N THR A 96 -4.32 -1.02 -17.31
CA THR A 96 -3.76 -2.26 -17.88
C THR A 96 -4.77 -3.40 -17.95
N GLY A 97 -5.87 -3.30 -17.21
CA GLY A 97 -6.85 -4.38 -17.05
C GLY A 97 -6.33 -5.58 -16.23
N ARG A 98 -5.10 -5.51 -15.70
CA ARG A 98 -4.46 -6.61 -14.98
C ARG A 98 -4.81 -6.60 -13.51
N ALA A 99 -4.91 -7.79 -12.92
CA ALA A 99 -5.05 -7.97 -11.49
C ALA A 99 -3.69 -7.89 -10.80
N ILE A 100 -3.68 -7.37 -9.57
CA ILE A 100 -2.52 -7.35 -8.69
C ILE A 100 -2.81 -8.05 -7.37
N THR A 101 -1.75 -8.60 -6.79
CA THR A 101 -1.68 -9.00 -5.38
C THR A 101 -0.38 -8.46 -4.81
N ALA A 102 -0.48 -7.41 -3.99
CA ALA A 102 0.66 -6.80 -3.32
C ALA A 102 0.67 -7.19 -1.85
N HIS A 103 1.64 -8.01 -1.44
CA HIS A 103 1.84 -8.35 -0.04
C HIS A 103 2.51 -7.20 0.71
N GLY A 104 2.18 -7.08 1.99
CA GLY A 104 2.72 -6.02 2.81
C GLY A 104 2.45 -6.18 4.30
N VAL A 105 2.88 -5.19 5.03
CA VAL A 105 2.65 -5.04 6.46
C VAL A 105 2.26 -3.61 6.74
N PHE A 106 1.24 -3.42 7.55
CA PHE A 106 1.02 -2.14 8.20
C PHE A 106 1.61 -2.17 9.61
N TYR A 107 2.37 -1.15 9.92
CA TYR A 107 2.87 -0.86 11.26
C TYR A 107 2.16 0.36 11.80
N CYS A 108 1.43 0.20 12.90
CA CYS A 108 0.55 1.23 13.45
C CYS A 108 0.91 1.51 14.91
N GLN A 109 1.06 2.77 15.27
CA GLN A 109 1.00 3.24 16.64
C GLN A 109 -0.45 3.57 16.97
N VAL A 110 -0.96 3.02 18.08
CA VAL A 110 -2.34 3.19 18.54
C VAL A 110 -2.34 3.81 19.94
N GLU A 111 -3.03 4.93 20.09
CA GLU A 111 -3.23 5.62 21.35
C GLU A 111 -4.70 5.90 21.55
N HIS A 112 -5.20 5.67 22.76
CA HIS A 112 -6.62 5.88 23.13
C HIS A 112 -7.61 5.24 22.13
N GLY A 113 -7.25 4.08 21.56
CA GLY A 113 -8.07 3.37 20.58
C GLY A 113 -8.12 4.01 19.19
N ARG A 114 -7.19 4.91 18.87
CA ARG A 114 -7.05 5.58 17.56
C ARG A 114 -5.63 5.43 17.01
N MET A 115 -5.52 5.38 15.68
CA MET A 115 -4.23 5.36 14.99
C MET A 115 -3.59 6.74 15.07
N LEU A 116 -2.35 6.81 15.58
CA LEU A 116 -1.56 8.03 15.65
C LEU A 116 -0.50 8.07 14.54
N ARG A 117 0.16 6.95 14.29
CA ARG A 117 1.12 6.80 13.19
C ARG A 117 0.86 5.50 12.47
N VAL A 118 0.89 5.54 11.15
CA VAL A 118 0.68 4.36 10.31
C VAL A 118 1.72 4.35 9.20
N ARG A 119 2.44 3.25 9.07
CA ARG A 119 3.33 2.98 7.95
C ARG A 119 2.87 1.73 7.22
N GLY A 120 2.70 1.84 5.91
CA GLY A 120 2.48 0.71 5.02
C GLY A 120 3.78 0.33 4.32
N PHE A 121 4.12 -0.95 4.33
CA PHE A 121 5.23 -1.52 3.57
C PHE A 121 4.66 -2.54 2.60
N PHE A 122 4.74 -2.28 1.29
CA PHE A 122 4.15 -3.13 0.27
C PHE A 122 5.14 -3.49 -0.82
N ASP A 123 4.97 -4.66 -1.41
CA ASP A 123 5.73 -5.10 -2.58
C ASP A 123 5.24 -4.36 -3.85
N VAL A 124 5.64 -3.10 -3.97
CA VAL A 124 5.31 -2.26 -5.14
C VAL A 124 6.02 -2.75 -6.40
N TYR A 125 7.24 -3.31 -6.26
CA TYR A 125 7.96 -3.87 -7.38
C TYR A 125 7.20 -5.04 -7.99
N GLY A 126 6.76 -5.99 -7.15
CA GLY A 126 5.94 -7.11 -7.59
C GLY A 126 4.64 -6.67 -8.24
N ALA A 127 3.97 -5.65 -7.68
CA ALA A 127 2.77 -5.06 -8.28
C ALA A 127 3.06 -4.45 -9.65
N ALA A 128 4.15 -3.69 -9.81
CA ALA A 128 4.54 -3.08 -11.08
C ALA A 128 4.87 -4.14 -12.16
N VAL A 129 5.48 -5.27 -11.77
CA VAL A 129 5.71 -6.42 -12.66
C VAL A 129 4.38 -7.06 -13.07
N GLN A 130 3.45 -7.26 -12.15
CA GLN A 130 2.13 -7.82 -12.44
C GLN A 130 1.33 -6.92 -13.38
N LEU A 131 1.45 -5.60 -13.24
CA LEU A 131 0.86 -4.62 -14.16
C LEU A 131 1.54 -4.57 -15.53
N GLY A 132 2.73 -5.14 -15.66
CA GLY A 132 3.54 -5.08 -16.88
C GLY A 132 4.29 -3.77 -17.08
N VAL A 133 4.38 -2.95 -16.03
CA VAL A 133 5.14 -1.67 -16.02
C VAL A 133 6.64 -1.93 -15.92
N LEU A 134 7.01 -2.96 -15.16
CA LEU A 134 8.40 -3.40 -15.01
C LEU A 134 8.57 -4.83 -15.54
N PRO A 135 9.76 -5.16 -16.08
CA PRO A 135 10.08 -6.52 -16.49
C PRO A 135 10.21 -7.42 -15.26
N GLY A 136 9.79 -8.68 -15.40
CA GLY A 136 9.99 -9.69 -14.36
C GLY A 136 11.45 -9.95 -14.08
N ARG A 137 11.78 -10.35 -12.87
CA ARG A 137 13.15 -10.70 -12.45
C ARG A 137 13.73 -11.80 -13.36
N ARG A 138 15.01 -11.66 -13.73
CA ARG A 138 15.76 -12.58 -14.60
C ARG A 138 15.20 -12.71 -16.02
N SER A 139 14.28 -11.81 -16.42
CA SER A 139 13.78 -11.76 -17.80
C SER A 139 14.79 -11.09 -18.75
N LEU A 140 14.61 -11.30 -20.06
CA LEU A 140 15.38 -10.56 -21.07
C LEU A 140 15.13 -9.05 -20.98
N GLY A 141 13.91 -8.65 -20.62
CA GLY A 141 13.54 -7.25 -20.40
C GLY A 141 14.31 -6.61 -19.25
N GLU A 142 14.50 -7.31 -18.13
CA GLU A 142 15.32 -6.83 -17.02
C GLU A 142 16.78 -6.66 -17.44
N ARG A 143 17.34 -7.63 -18.19
CA ARG A 143 18.71 -7.53 -18.74
C ARG A 143 18.85 -6.34 -19.65
N ALA A 144 17.88 -6.11 -20.53
CA ALA A 144 17.89 -4.96 -21.44
C ALA A 144 17.82 -3.64 -20.66
N LEU A 145 16.96 -3.55 -19.63
CA LEU A 145 16.86 -2.38 -18.77
C LEU A 145 18.18 -2.08 -18.04
N LEU A 146 18.83 -3.10 -17.50
CA LEU A 146 20.13 -2.97 -16.83
C LEU A 146 21.23 -2.52 -17.79
N LEU A 147 21.24 -3.03 -19.01
CA LEU A 147 22.19 -2.60 -20.05
C LEU A 147 22.00 -1.13 -20.42
N VAL A 148 20.75 -0.69 -20.63
CA VAL A 148 20.42 0.72 -20.94
C VAL A 148 20.85 1.65 -19.80
N ARG A 149 20.77 1.21 -18.56
CA ARG A 149 21.21 1.93 -17.35
C ARG A 149 22.73 1.83 -17.09
N GLY A 150 23.49 1.15 -17.93
CA GLY A 150 24.95 1.03 -17.84
C GLY A 150 25.46 -0.01 -16.83
N PHE A 151 24.60 -0.80 -16.21
CA PHE A 151 25.01 -1.81 -15.22
C PHE A 151 25.65 -3.06 -15.84
N GLY A 152 25.50 -3.28 -17.16
CA GLY A 152 26.07 -4.42 -17.86
C GLY A 152 27.41 -4.15 -18.57
N LEU A 153 27.88 -2.91 -18.58
CA LEU A 153 29.09 -2.50 -19.31
C LEU A 153 30.36 -2.51 -18.46
N ARG A 154 30.27 -2.90 -17.19
CA ARG A 154 31.44 -3.06 -16.32
C ARG A 154 31.76 -4.52 -16.08
N ALA A 155 32.37 -5.18 -17.05
CA ALA A 155 33.21 -6.32 -16.78
C ALA A 155 33.93 -6.75 -18.05
N ARG A 156 35.11 -6.20 -18.23
CA ARG A 156 36.28 -6.87 -18.83
C ARG A 156 37.39 -5.83 -18.96
N GLY A 157 38.07 -5.68 -17.88
CA GLY A 157 39.41 -5.15 -17.84
C GLY A 157 40.24 -6.11 -17.04
#